data_360590bf378f5ca2217533f796002eed
#
_entry.id   360590bf378f5ca2217533f796002eed
#
_cell.length_a   1.000
_cell.length_b   1.000
_cell.length_c   1.000
_cell.angle_alpha   90.00
_cell.angle_beta   90.00
_cell.angle_gamma   90.00
#
_symmetry.space_group_name_H-M   'P 1'
#
loop_
_entity.id
_entity.type
_entity.pdbx_description
1 polymer ?
#
loop_
_entity_poly.entity_id
_entity_poly.type
_entity_poly.pdbx_seq_one_letter_code
_entity_poly.pdbx_strand_id
1 'polypeptide(L)'
;MHFTKKDNKEKRLDFVKKLKTKNLLRFPGAYNPLCAKLIAEIGFDGVYISGGVMSNDLGLPDIGLTTLDQVSYRAKQITRVTDLPTIVDADTGFNDCKKTIETFEEXX
;
A
#
# COMPACT_ATOMS: atom_id res chain seq x y z
N MET A 1 -18.05 -7.34 2.55
CA MET A 1 -16.88 -6.45 2.45
C MET A 1 -17.11 -5.40 1.38
N HIS A 2 -16.81 -4.17 1.69
CA HIS A 2 -16.99 -3.07 0.74
C HIS A 2 -15.69 -2.78 0.00
N PHE A 3 -15.79 -2.65 -1.31
CA PHE A 3 -14.64 -2.23 -2.10
C PHE A 3 -14.56 -0.71 -2.13
N THR A 4 -13.39 -0.22 -2.50
CA THR A 4 -13.16 1.21 -2.57
C THR A 4 -14.08 1.88 -3.58
N LYS A 5 -14.51 3.11 -3.26
CA LYS A 5 -15.31 3.92 -4.17
C LYS A 5 -14.47 4.92 -4.94
N LYS A 6 -13.22 5.11 -4.54
CA LYS A 6 -12.30 6.05 -5.21
C LYS A 6 -11.34 5.27 -6.08
N ASP A 7 -11.06 5.81 -7.27
CA ASP A 7 -10.03 5.19 -8.10
C ASP A 7 -8.64 5.61 -7.61
N ASN A 8 -7.62 5.03 -8.20
CA ASN A 8 -6.26 5.24 -7.72
C ASN A 8 -5.81 6.69 -7.92
N LYS A 9 -6.26 7.33 -8.98
CA LYS A 9 -5.92 8.73 -9.22
C LYS A 9 -6.51 9.63 -8.14
N GLU A 10 -7.76 9.39 -7.75
CA GLU A 10 -8.39 10.15 -6.68
C GLU A 10 -7.64 9.98 -5.36
N LYS A 11 -7.21 8.76 -5.06
CA LYS A 11 -6.47 8.52 -3.83
C LYS A 11 -5.14 9.26 -3.84
N ARG A 12 -4.44 9.28 -4.98
CA ARG A 12 -3.17 9.99 -5.06
C ARG A 12 -3.36 11.50 -4.90
N LEU A 13 -4.43 12.05 -5.46
CA LEU A 13 -4.73 13.47 -5.30
C LEU A 13 -5.06 13.79 -3.84
N ASP A 14 -5.80 12.91 -3.16
CA ASP A 14 -6.08 13.09 -1.74
C ASP A 14 -4.79 13.11 -0.93
N PHE A 15 -3.83 12.25 -1.28
CA PHE A 15 -2.55 12.21 -0.58
C PHE A 15 -1.80 13.53 -0.75
N VAL A 16 -1.78 14.07 -1.96
CA VAL A 16 -1.13 15.35 -2.22
C VAL A 16 -1.77 16.46 -1.38
N LYS A 17 -3.10 16.48 -1.32
CA LYS A 17 -3.81 17.46 -0.50
C LYS A 17 -3.42 17.34 0.98
N LYS A 18 -3.36 16.11 1.49
CA LYS A 18 -3.00 15.91 2.89
C LYS A 18 -1.59 16.37 3.18
N LEU A 19 -0.66 16.14 2.25
CA LEU A 19 0.71 16.61 2.43
C LEU A 19 0.78 18.13 2.54
N LYS A 20 -0.09 18.84 1.86
CA LYS A 20 -0.10 20.30 1.86
C LYS A 20 -0.80 20.91 3.07
N THR A 21 -1.74 20.19 3.66
CA THR A 21 -2.61 20.78 4.68
C THR A 21 -2.38 20.29 6.10
N LYS A 22 -1.62 19.21 6.28
CA LYS A 22 -1.38 18.65 7.59
C LYS A 22 0.09 18.68 7.95
N ASN A 23 0.38 18.95 9.23
CA ASN A 23 1.76 18.93 9.72
C ASN A 23 2.27 17.51 9.92
N LEU A 24 1.38 16.58 10.25
CA LEU A 24 1.76 15.19 10.53
C LEU A 24 0.75 14.27 9.91
N LEU A 25 1.23 13.31 9.12
CA LEU A 25 0.40 12.27 8.55
C LEU A 25 0.77 10.94 9.19
N ARG A 26 -0.23 10.13 9.47
CA ARG A 26 -0.02 8.82 10.09
C ARG A 26 -0.46 7.73 9.12
N PHE A 27 0.47 6.83 8.80
CA PHE A 27 0.26 5.73 7.86
C PHE A 27 0.61 4.41 8.51
N PRO A 28 -0.28 3.84 9.32
CA PRO A 28 0.03 2.55 9.94
C PRO A 28 0.18 1.46 8.88
N GLY A 29 0.96 0.45 9.21
CA GLY A 29 1.18 -0.66 8.31
C GLY A 29 0.00 -1.61 8.26
N ALA A 30 -0.28 -2.12 7.08
CA ALA A 30 -1.29 -3.17 6.91
C ALA A 30 -0.67 -4.30 6.11
N TYR A 31 -0.96 -5.52 6.49
CA TYR A 31 -0.46 -6.68 5.77
C TYR A 31 -1.57 -7.46 5.09
N ASN A 32 -2.82 -7.09 5.32
CA ASN A 32 -3.94 -7.72 4.64
C ASN A 32 -5.11 -6.74 4.57
N PRO A 33 -6.15 -7.09 3.79
CA PRO A 33 -7.29 -6.17 3.63
C PRO A 33 -8.04 -5.85 4.92
N LEU A 34 -8.15 -6.80 5.85
CA LEU A 34 -8.84 -6.51 7.10
C LEU A 34 -8.13 -5.41 7.89
N CYS A 35 -6.81 -5.48 7.96
CA CYS A 35 -6.05 -4.44 8.65
C CYS A 35 -6.26 -3.08 8.00
N ALA A 36 -6.29 -3.03 6.67
CA ALA A 36 -6.52 -1.77 5.97
C ALA A 36 -7.90 -1.19 6.27
N LYS A 37 -8.92 -2.04 6.34
CA LYS A 37 -10.25 -1.57 6.67
C LYS A 37 -10.30 -1.00 8.10
N LEU A 38 -9.65 -1.67 9.04
CA LEU A 38 -9.61 -1.18 10.41
C LEU A 38 -8.89 0.15 10.51
N ILE A 39 -7.79 0.31 9.78
CA ILE A 39 -7.05 1.56 9.75
C ILE A 39 -7.95 2.70 9.25
N ALA A 40 -8.72 2.45 8.21
CA ALA A 40 -9.62 3.45 7.68
C ALA A 40 -10.73 3.80 8.68
N GLU A 41 -11.28 2.80 9.35
CA GLU A 41 -12.36 3.02 10.32
C GLU A 41 -11.90 3.82 11.53
N ILE A 42 -10.64 3.61 11.95
CA ILE A 42 -10.10 4.35 13.09
C ILE A 42 -9.82 5.81 12.73
N GLY A 43 -9.56 6.10 11.47
CA GLY A 43 -9.41 7.49 11.03
C GLY A 43 -7.99 7.92 10.77
N PHE A 44 -7.11 6.99 10.44
CA PHE A 44 -5.75 7.36 10.05
C PHE A 44 -5.72 7.98 8.66
N ASP A 45 -4.57 8.54 8.29
CA ASP A 45 -4.46 9.30 7.04
C ASP A 45 -4.22 8.43 5.82
N GLY A 46 -3.66 7.26 6.00
CA GLY A 46 -3.38 6.37 4.90
C GLY A 46 -2.89 5.03 5.38
N VAL A 47 -2.44 4.21 4.45
CA VAL A 47 -2.01 2.85 4.74
C VAL A 47 -0.59 2.67 4.22
N TYR A 48 0.26 2.00 5.00
CA TYR A 48 1.61 1.67 4.60
C TYR A 48 1.71 0.16 4.39
N ILE A 49 2.25 -0.24 3.25
CA ILE A 49 2.45 -1.65 2.94
C ILE A 49 3.94 -1.92 2.92
N SER A 50 4.40 -2.73 3.87
CA SER A 50 5.81 -3.02 4.06
C SER A 50 6.16 -4.40 3.51
N GLY A 51 7.26 -4.47 2.76
CA GLY A 51 7.75 -5.77 2.29
C GLY A 51 8.14 -6.67 3.44
N GLY A 52 8.68 -6.10 4.51
CA GLY A 52 9.05 -6.88 5.68
C GLY A 52 7.85 -7.56 6.33
N VAL A 53 6.76 -6.80 6.48
CA VAL A 53 5.55 -7.35 7.07
C VAL A 53 4.97 -8.44 6.17
N MET A 54 5.00 -8.24 4.86
CA MET A 54 4.51 -9.26 3.94
C MET A 54 5.38 -10.51 3.97
N SER A 55 6.69 -10.35 4.08
CA SER A 55 7.57 -11.50 4.18
C SER A 55 7.24 -12.33 5.40
N ASN A 56 6.99 -11.68 6.53
CA ASN A 56 6.61 -12.38 7.75
C ASN A 56 5.30 -13.15 7.57
N ASP A 57 4.32 -12.52 6.93
CA ASP A 57 3.03 -13.16 6.70
C ASP A 57 3.17 -14.38 5.80
N LEU A 58 4.10 -14.33 4.84
CA LEU A 58 4.34 -15.46 3.94
C LEU A 58 5.30 -16.49 4.53
N GLY A 59 5.87 -16.21 5.70
CA GLY A 59 6.82 -17.12 6.31
C GLY A 59 8.21 -17.02 5.70
N LEU A 60 8.53 -15.89 5.10
CA LEU A 60 9.83 -15.69 4.46
C LEU A 60 10.68 -14.71 5.27
N PRO A 61 12.00 -14.87 5.24
CA PRO A 61 12.86 -13.89 5.89
C PRO A 61 12.83 -12.54 5.12
N ASP A 62 12.99 -11.46 5.86
CA ASP A 62 12.97 -10.13 5.28
C ASP A 62 14.34 -9.74 4.75
N ILE A 63 14.76 -10.40 3.70
CA ILE A 63 16.05 -10.13 3.06
C ILE A 63 15.90 -10.04 1.53
N GLY A 64 14.80 -9.48 1.09
CA GLY A 64 14.58 -9.26 -0.33
C GLY A 64 14.12 -10.47 -1.11
N LEU A 65 13.58 -11.47 -0.43
CA LEU A 65 13.11 -12.68 -1.11
C LEU A 65 11.68 -12.57 -1.64
N THR A 66 10.93 -11.60 -1.15
CA THR A 66 9.57 -11.37 -1.63
C THR A 66 9.63 -10.78 -3.04
N THR A 67 8.90 -11.38 -3.96
CA THR A 67 8.94 -10.93 -5.35
C THR A 67 8.01 -9.75 -5.59
N LEU A 68 8.27 -9.04 -6.70
CA LEU A 68 7.39 -7.96 -7.12
C LEU A 68 5.96 -8.46 -7.29
N ASP A 69 5.77 -9.63 -7.90
CA ASP A 69 4.44 -10.18 -8.11
C ASP A 69 3.72 -10.42 -6.79
N GLN A 70 4.41 -10.95 -5.79
CA GLN A 70 3.79 -11.21 -4.49
C GLN A 70 3.38 -9.91 -3.80
N VAL A 71 4.27 -8.92 -3.82
CA VAL A 71 3.98 -7.64 -3.17
C VAL A 71 2.84 -6.91 -3.89
N SER A 72 2.88 -6.87 -5.21
CA SER A 72 1.85 -6.15 -5.96
C SER A 72 0.49 -6.83 -5.82
N TYR A 73 0.46 -8.15 -5.80
CA TYR A 73 -0.80 -8.87 -5.63
C TYR A 73 -1.44 -8.53 -4.28
N ARG A 74 -0.65 -8.60 -3.20
CA ARG A 74 -1.17 -8.28 -1.88
C ARG A 74 -1.56 -6.80 -1.78
N ALA A 75 -0.74 -5.92 -2.38
CA ALA A 75 -1.05 -4.49 -2.37
C ALA A 75 -2.37 -4.21 -3.08
N LYS A 76 -2.62 -4.90 -4.18
CA LYS A 76 -3.87 -4.74 -4.90
C LYS A 76 -5.06 -5.18 -4.05
N GLN A 77 -4.92 -6.29 -3.33
CA GLN A 77 -5.97 -6.75 -2.42
C GLN A 77 -6.27 -5.72 -1.34
N ILE A 78 -5.23 -5.07 -0.83
CA ILE A 78 -5.38 -4.10 0.24
C ILE A 78 -6.00 -2.81 -0.28
N THR A 79 -5.50 -2.29 -1.40
CA THR A 79 -5.96 -0.99 -1.88
C THR A 79 -7.41 -1.01 -2.35
N ARG A 80 -7.89 -2.15 -2.78
CA ARG A 80 -9.27 -2.20 -3.30
C ARG A 80 -10.33 -2.17 -2.20
N VAL A 81 -9.95 -2.26 -0.92
CA VAL A 81 -10.92 -2.23 0.16
C VAL A 81 -10.88 -0.96 0.99
N THR A 82 -10.10 0.04 0.59
CA THR A 82 -10.03 1.29 1.32
C THR A 82 -9.91 2.46 0.37
N ASP A 83 -10.49 3.60 0.74
CA ASP A 83 -10.36 4.84 -0.02
C ASP A 83 -9.15 5.66 0.40
N LEU A 84 -8.39 5.20 1.39
CA LEU A 84 -7.22 5.92 1.86
C LEU A 84 -6.05 5.77 0.89
N PRO A 85 -5.20 6.79 0.78
CA PRO A 85 -3.97 6.63 0.00
C PRO A 85 -3.06 5.59 0.61
N THR A 86 -2.25 4.96 -0.21
CA THR A 86 -1.40 3.86 0.20
C THR A 86 0.03 4.11 -0.26
N ILE A 87 0.98 3.88 0.64
CA ILE A 87 2.41 3.93 0.35
C ILE A 87 2.94 2.49 0.39
N VAL A 88 3.65 2.08 -0.66
CA VAL A 88 4.20 0.73 -0.74
C VAL A 88 5.72 0.81 -0.73
N ASP A 89 6.34 0.00 0.15
CA ASP A 89 7.80 -0.07 0.20
C ASP A 89 8.28 -1.03 -0.90
N ALA A 90 8.92 -0.49 -1.91
CA ALA A 90 9.40 -1.28 -3.04
C ALA A 90 10.89 -1.61 -2.95
N ASP A 91 11.50 -1.39 -1.79
CA ASP A 91 12.92 -1.68 -1.57
C ASP A 91 13.79 -1.08 -2.67
N THR A 92 14.56 -1.94 -3.37
CA THR A 92 15.44 -1.50 -4.45
C THR A 92 14.80 -1.63 -5.82
N GLY A 93 13.46 -1.74 -5.88
CA GLY A 93 12.76 -1.88 -7.14
C GLY A 93 12.74 -3.31 -7.68
N PHE A 94 13.02 -4.29 -6.81
CA PHE A 94 12.97 -5.71 -7.17
C PHE A 94 13.83 -6.01 -8.40
N ASN A 95 14.99 -5.32 -8.50
CA ASN A 95 15.97 -5.49 -9.56
C ASN A 95 15.50 -5.03 -10.95
N ASP A 96 14.33 -4.39 -11.03
CA ASP A 96 13.86 -3.83 -12.30
C ASP A 96 12.93 -2.67 -11.96
N CYS A 97 13.51 -1.47 -11.87
CA CYS A 97 12.77 -0.30 -11.44
C CYS A 97 11.64 0.07 -12.40
N LYS A 98 11.89 -0.06 -13.70
CA LYS A 98 10.86 0.30 -14.68
C LYS A 98 9.65 -0.61 -14.56
N LYS A 99 9.87 -1.92 -14.47
CA LYS A 99 8.76 -2.87 -14.32
C LYS A 99 8.03 -2.65 -13.01
N THR A 100 8.76 -2.34 -11.93
CA THR A 100 8.16 -2.08 -10.64
C THR A 100 7.23 -0.88 -10.70
N ILE A 101 7.68 0.21 -11.31
CA ILE A 101 6.85 1.40 -11.44
C ILE A 101 5.59 1.12 -12.24
N GLU A 102 5.73 0.44 -13.37
CA GLU A 102 4.58 0.09 -14.21
C GLU A 102 3.59 -0.79 -13.47
N THR A 103 4.10 -1.78 -12.72
CA THR A 103 3.24 -2.69 -11.97
C THR A 103 2.44 -1.94 -10.90
N PHE A 104 3.09 -1.08 -10.14
CA PHE A 104 2.40 -0.37 -9.07
C PHE A 104 1.49 0.74 -9.59
N GLU A 105 1.73 1.26 -10.76
CA GLU A 105 0.76 2.17 -11.36
C GLU A 105 -0.56 1.47 -11.63
N GLU A 106 -0.51 0.24 -12.00
CA GLU A 106 -1.72 -0.54 -12.17
C GLU A 106 -2.42 -0.83 -10.87
N UNK A 107 -1.52 -0.85 -9.91
CA UNK A 107 -2.06 -1.23 -8.79
C UNK A 107 -2.54 -0.27 -8.09
N UNK A 108 -2.05 0.97 -8.22
CA UNK A 108 -2.19 1.61 -7.73
C UNK A 108 -2.45 1.90 -7.56
#